data_2f706136b7b4c34fbd9791560dcc89ca
#
_entry.id   2f706136b7b4c34fbd9791560dcc89ca
#
_cell.length_a   1.000
_cell.length_b   1.000
_cell.length_c   1.000
_cell.angle_alpha   90.00
_cell.angle_beta   90.00
_cell.angle_gamma   90.00
#
_symmetry.space_group_name_H-M   'P 1'
#
loop_
_entity.id
_entity.type
_entity.pdbx_description
1 polymer ?
#
loop_
_entity_poly.entity_id
_entity_poly.type
_entity_poly.pdbx_seq_one_letter_code
_entity_poly.pdbx_strand_id
1 'polypeptide(L)' 'MKIQYDSKIDAVYIELAKGDYKNTRKISDAVLVDEDKNGKVLGIEILDATENIKAFDPKTTKFQTS' A
#
# COMPACT_ATOMS: atom_id res chain seq x y z
N MET A 1 -5.32 9.82 5.62
CA MET A 1 -5.07 8.44 5.15
C MET A 1 -5.91 8.17 3.91
N LYS A 2 -5.33 7.53 2.95
CA LYS A 2 -6.02 7.21 1.70
C LYS A 2 -5.65 5.80 1.27
N ILE A 3 -6.64 4.99 0.92
CA ILE A 3 -6.43 3.63 0.47
C ILE A 3 -6.88 3.52 -0.98
N GLN A 4 -6.01 2.99 -1.83
CA GLN A 4 -6.28 2.83 -3.25
C GLN A 4 -5.97 1.41 -3.69
N TYR A 5 -6.77 0.91 -4.62
CA TYR A 5 -6.52 -0.37 -5.25
C TYR A 5 -6.27 -0.14 -6.74
N ASP A 6 -5.13 -0.66 -7.24
CA ASP A 6 -4.80 -0.61 -8.66
C ASP A 6 -5.04 -1.99 -9.25
N SER A 7 -6.12 -2.13 -10.01
CA SER A 7 -6.50 -3.41 -10.59
C SER A 7 -5.56 -3.89 -11.70
N LYS A 8 -4.81 -2.97 -12.30
CA LYS A 8 -3.88 -3.34 -13.38
C LYS A 8 -2.72 -4.18 -12.88
N ILE A 9 -2.28 -3.92 -11.66
CA ILE A 9 -1.15 -4.62 -11.05
C ILE A 9 -1.56 -5.39 -9.79
N ASP A 10 -2.84 -5.41 -9.46
CA ASP A 10 -3.37 -6.08 -8.29
C ASP A 10 -2.63 -5.65 -7.02
N ALA A 11 -2.52 -4.35 -6.80
CA ALA A 11 -1.82 -3.79 -5.65
C ALA A 11 -2.70 -2.84 -4.87
N VAL A 12 -2.58 -2.91 -3.54
CA VAL A 12 -3.22 -1.97 -2.64
C VAL A 12 -2.16 -0.99 -2.13
N TYR A 13 -2.45 0.30 -2.20
CA TYR A 13 -1.58 1.33 -1.66
C TYR A 13 -2.29 2.07 -0.53
N ILE A 14 -1.61 2.19 0.60
CA ILE A 14 -2.11 2.91 1.77
C ILE A 14 -1.23 4.15 1.95
N GLU A 15 -1.77 5.33 1.65
CA GLU A 15 -1.08 6.58 1.89
C GLU A 15 -1.32 7.01 3.33
N LEU A 16 -0.28 7.02 4.13
CA LEU A 16 -0.35 7.38 5.55
C LEU A 16 -0.04 8.85 5.79
N ALA A 17 0.87 9.41 5.00
CA ALA A 17 1.29 10.79 5.15
C ALA A 17 1.79 11.31 3.82
N LYS A 18 1.80 12.64 3.68
CA LYS A 18 2.41 13.30 2.53
C LYS A 18 3.82 13.72 2.90
N GLY A 19 4.72 13.67 1.92
CA GLY A 19 6.11 14.06 2.13
C GLY A 19 6.94 13.74 0.92
N ASP A 20 8.23 14.04 1.00
CA ASP A 20 9.16 13.81 -0.09
C ASP A 20 9.66 12.37 -0.05
N TYR A 21 9.24 11.61 -1.04
CA TYR A 21 9.64 10.22 -1.19
C TYR A 21 11.16 10.11 -1.38
N LYS A 22 11.79 9.20 -0.66
CA LYS A 22 13.22 8.92 -0.81
C LYS A 22 13.48 7.50 -1.29
N ASN A 23 12.92 6.50 -0.60
CA ASN A 23 13.17 5.12 -0.96
C ASN A 23 12.02 4.21 -0.53
N THR A 24 12.00 3.04 -1.13
CA THR A 24 11.08 1.97 -0.78
C THR A 24 11.86 0.86 -0.11
N ARG A 25 11.37 0.42 1.04
CA ARG A 25 11.97 -0.69 1.78
C ARG A 25 11.08 -1.91 1.68
N LYS A 26 11.66 -3.02 1.24
CA LYS A 26 10.95 -4.28 1.12
C LYS A 26 10.86 -4.96 2.48
N ILE A 27 9.64 -5.17 2.99
CA ILE A 27 9.40 -5.86 4.25
C ILE A 27 9.29 -7.36 4.00
N SER A 28 8.58 -7.73 2.94
CA SER A 28 8.41 -9.12 2.51
C SER A 28 8.20 -9.09 0.99
N ASP A 29 8.02 -10.25 0.38
CA ASP A 29 7.78 -10.31 -1.06
C ASP A 29 6.52 -9.53 -1.46
N ALA A 30 5.54 -9.44 -0.58
CA ALA A 30 4.28 -8.79 -0.88
C ALA A 30 4.16 -7.37 -0.30
N VAL A 31 4.99 -6.99 0.69
CA VAL A 31 4.80 -5.74 1.43
C VAL A 31 6.00 -4.82 1.28
N LEU A 32 5.73 -3.61 0.78
CA LEU A 32 6.73 -2.55 0.61
C LEU A 32 6.33 -1.34 1.44
N VAL A 33 7.33 -0.63 1.95
CA VAL A 33 7.11 0.60 2.73
C VAL A 33 7.85 1.74 2.04
N ASP A 34 7.12 2.83 1.75
CA ASP A 34 7.69 4.05 1.18
C ASP A 34 8.09 4.99 2.31
N GLU A 35 9.30 5.52 2.24
CA GLU A 35 9.90 6.32 3.30
C GLU A 35 10.45 7.64 2.77
N ASP A 36 10.46 8.65 3.63
CA ASP A 36 11.16 9.91 3.32
C ASP A 36 12.65 9.80 3.68
N LYS A 37 13.38 10.90 3.50
CA LYS A 37 14.82 10.94 3.73
C LYS A 37 15.22 10.70 5.19
N ASN A 38 14.29 10.86 6.11
CA ASN A 38 14.51 10.65 7.54
C ASN A 38 14.05 9.26 8.01
N GLY A 39 13.63 8.41 7.07
CA GLY A 39 13.14 7.08 7.40
C GLY A 39 11.71 7.06 7.92
N LYS A 40 10.99 8.17 7.83
CA LYS A 40 9.58 8.21 8.21
C LYS A 40 8.71 7.56 7.15
N VAL A 41 7.69 6.85 7.58
CA VAL A 41 6.81 6.11 6.67
C VAL A 41 5.81 7.05 6.02
N LEU A 42 5.76 7.00 4.69
CA LEU A 42 4.77 7.75 3.89
C LEU A 42 3.62 6.87 3.47
N GLY A 43 3.89 5.61 3.18
CA GLY A 43 2.85 4.71 2.72
C GLY A 43 3.29 3.26 2.73
N ILE A 44 2.31 2.39 2.51
CA ILE A 44 2.52 0.95 2.46
C ILE A 44 1.88 0.41 1.19
N GLU A 45 2.59 -0.47 0.50
CA GLU A 45 2.10 -1.09 -0.72
C GLU A 45 2.03 -2.60 -0.52
N ILE A 46 0.91 -3.20 -0.91
CA ILE A 46 0.72 -4.65 -0.84
C ILE A 46 0.56 -5.17 -2.27
N LEU A 47 1.50 -5.98 -2.71
CA LEU A 47 1.53 -6.56 -4.05
C LEU A 47 0.73 -7.86 -4.07
N ASP A 48 0.20 -8.21 -5.26
CA ASP A 48 -0.62 -9.39 -5.43
C ASP A 48 -1.70 -9.47 -4.34
N ALA A 49 -2.47 -8.38 -4.24
CA ALA A 49 -3.37 -8.16 -3.11
C ALA A 49 -4.44 -9.23 -2.99
N THR A 50 -4.99 -9.71 -4.12
CA THR A 50 -6.03 -10.74 -4.08
C THR A 50 -5.50 -12.07 -3.54
N GLU A 51 -4.19 -12.30 -3.67
CA GLU A 51 -3.55 -13.50 -3.15
C GLU A 51 -3.08 -13.33 -1.71
N ASN A 52 -2.57 -12.15 -1.38
CA ASN A 52 -1.87 -11.93 -0.12
C ASN A 52 -2.72 -11.33 1.00
N ILE A 53 -3.89 -10.79 0.68
CA ILE A 53 -4.81 -10.29 1.70
C ILE A 53 -5.95 -11.30 1.85
N LYS A 54 -6.11 -11.81 3.06
CA LYS A 54 -7.13 -12.82 3.33
C LYS A 54 -8.53 -12.31 2.98
N ALA A 55 -9.25 -13.09 2.18
CA ALA A 55 -10.63 -12.80 1.78
C ALA A 55 -10.80 -11.44 1.08
N PHE A 56 -9.75 -10.93 0.47
CA PHE A 56 -9.84 -9.67 -0.27
C PHE A 56 -10.48 -9.90 -1.64
N ASP A 57 -11.60 -9.23 -1.87
CA ASP A 57 -12.28 -9.19 -3.15
C ASP A 57 -12.43 -7.72 -3.54
N PRO A 58 -11.68 -7.25 -4.54
CA PRO A 58 -11.73 -5.83 -4.91
C PRO A 58 -13.10 -5.36 -5.41
N LYS A 59 -13.97 -6.28 -5.83
CA LYS A 59 -15.32 -5.92 -6.27
C LYS A 59 -16.24 -5.62 -5.10
N THR A 60 -16.04 -6.25 -3.96
CA THR A 60 -16.93 -6.15 -2.80
C THR A 60 -16.28 -5.49 -1.58
N THR A 61 -14.95 -5.49 -1.53
CA THR A 61 -14.24 -4.88 -0.40
C THR A 61 -14.43 -3.36 -0.41
N LYS A 62 -14.83 -2.84 0.73
CA LYS A 62 -15.00 -1.40 0.90
C LYS A 62 -13.76 -0.81 1.56
N PHE A 63 -13.26 0.29 0.97
CA PHE A 63 -12.13 1.02 1.52
C PHE A 63 -12.67 2.21 2.31
N GLN A 64 -12.26 2.30 3.58
CA GLN A 64 -12.59 3.47 4.41
C GLN A 64 -11.41 4.42 4.38
N THR A 65 -11.70 5.67 4.01
CA THR A 65 -10.71 6.75 4.03
C THR A 65 -11.21 7.82 5.00
N SER A 66 -10.29 8.40 5.74
CA SER A 66 -10.64 9.49 6.65
C SER A 66 -10.14 10.81 6.16
#